data_95e155495e19f061c6fee78801d06a90
#
_entry.id   95e155495e19f061c6fee78801d06a90
#
_cell.length_a   1.000
_cell.length_b   1.000
_cell.length_c   1.000
_cell.angle_alpha   90.00
_cell.angle_beta   90.00
_cell.angle_gamma   90.00
#
_symmetry.space_group_name_H-M   'P 1'
#
loop_
_entity.id
_entity.type
_entity.pdbx_description
1 polymer ?
#
loop_
_entity_poly.entity_id
_entity_poly.type
_entity_poly.pdbx_seq_one_letter_code
_entity_poly.pdbx_strand_id
1 'polypeptide(L)'
;MKSLLNTLTKIIFLIFIYHSLYSADVNFHAWGGSVIINDFIKQASKDLKKKNINLNHTKITDIADSIKILETDKKINKLQKGSIDLMWVNGENFHRLKKNQLLFGPIDTIDNYKFINTDDQSLHNDFGEPVEGLEVPWGRAQFVLIYDSKLIQKPPQTIEQLRKFIKNNPGRFTYPQIPDFHGTTFLKQLLYEIVDDQSILQKPFSNCLNPCEPLKNLMIYLNDIHPFLWNQGKRFPKSAAETVPLLSNRELWLTISFNPNMAAVNVNSGNLRVVTRTTSFIGGAIGNTHYLAIPFNSPNKKASLEVINYLISPQSQADKSNIEIWGDPTVLDFTKMNEIQKKMFLDNQSVHILPNYQIPYLEEPHYSWTEAIENEWFKTFN
;
A
#
# COMPACT_ATOMS: atom_id res chain seq x y z
N MET A 1 -2.00 63.08 -11.70
CA MET A 1 -1.06 61.92 -11.73
C MET A 1 -0.80 61.26 -10.38
N LYS A 2 -0.47 61.99 -9.30
CA LYS A 2 -0.25 61.39 -7.96
C LYS A 2 -1.47 60.67 -7.36
N SER A 3 -2.68 61.16 -7.62
CA SER A 3 -3.94 60.59 -7.11
C SER A 3 -4.28 59.25 -7.79
N LEU A 4 -4.05 59.12 -9.13
CA LEU A 4 -4.29 57.88 -9.86
C LEU A 4 -3.27 56.78 -9.48
N LEU A 5 -2.00 57.16 -9.23
CA LEU A 5 -0.97 56.20 -8.82
C LEU A 5 -1.28 55.62 -7.43
N ASN A 6 -1.78 56.45 -6.49
CA ASN A 6 -2.16 55.96 -5.15
C ASN A 6 -3.37 55.02 -5.19
N THR A 7 -4.31 55.24 -6.12
CA THR A 7 -5.49 54.38 -6.27
C THR A 7 -5.12 53.05 -6.93
N LEU A 8 -4.24 53.05 -7.95
CA LEU A 8 -3.72 51.84 -8.57
C LEU A 8 -2.92 50.98 -7.58
N THR A 9 -2.05 51.62 -6.75
CA THR A 9 -1.27 50.90 -5.72
C THR A 9 -2.14 50.24 -4.66
N LYS A 10 -3.23 50.91 -4.25
CA LYS A 10 -4.20 50.33 -3.31
C LYS A 10 -5.02 49.20 -3.92
N ILE A 11 -5.38 49.27 -5.18
CA ILE A 11 -6.10 48.18 -5.89
C ILE A 11 -5.17 46.97 -6.08
N ILE A 12 -3.94 47.17 -6.45
CA ILE A 12 -2.94 46.10 -6.58
C ILE A 12 -2.68 45.44 -5.21
N PHE A 13 -2.58 46.21 -4.14
CA PHE A 13 -2.40 45.70 -2.78
C PHE A 13 -3.63 44.92 -2.29
N LEU A 14 -4.84 45.35 -2.62
CA LEU A 14 -6.10 44.66 -2.32
C LEU A 14 -6.23 43.34 -3.13
N ILE A 15 -5.79 43.31 -4.38
CA ILE A 15 -5.77 42.09 -5.20
C ILE A 15 -4.78 41.09 -4.65
N PHE A 16 -3.60 41.52 -4.18
CA PHE A 16 -2.64 40.64 -3.52
C PHE A 16 -3.12 40.09 -2.17
N ILE A 17 -3.87 40.87 -1.39
CA ILE A 17 -4.45 40.44 -0.12
C ILE A 17 -5.64 39.46 -0.37
N TYR A 18 -6.42 39.65 -1.42
CA TYR A 18 -7.52 38.75 -1.77
C TYR A 18 -7.04 37.39 -2.28
N HIS A 19 -5.85 37.29 -2.90
CA HIS A 19 -5.26 36.01 -3.30
C HIS A 19 -4.72 35.19 -2.11
N SER A 20 -4.47 35.81 -0.96
CA SER A 20 -3.95 35.13 0.24
C SER A 20 -5.03 34.62 1.21
N LEU A 21 -6.31 34.85 0.93
CA LEU A 21 -7.42 34.51 1.84
C LEU A 21 -8.29 33.33 1.40
N TYR A 22 -8.07 32.77 0.23
CA TYR A 22 -8.82 31.58 -0.19
C TYR A 22 -8.04 30.32 0.15
N SER A 23 -8.47 29.63 1.21
CA SER A 23 -8.01 28.26 1.50
C SER A 23 -8.66 27.31 0.50
N ALA A 24 -7.85 26.45 -0.14
CA ALA A 24 -8.37 25.41 -1.01
C ALA A 24 -8.70 24.17 -0.17
N ASP A 25 -9.90 23.63 -0.36
CA ASP A 25 -10.30 22.37 0.27
C ASP A 25 -9.92 21.20 -0.66
N VAL A 26 -9.21 20.20 -0.14
CA VAL A 26 -8.87 18.97 -0.85
C VAL A 26 -9.50 17.79 -0.13
N ASN A 27 -10.52 17.19 -0.72
CA ASN A 27 -11.19 16.00 -0.21
C ASN A 27 -10.39 14.75 -0.62
N PHE A 28 -9.66 14.19 0.33
CA PHE A 28 -8.80 13.03 0.15
C PHE A 28 -9.51 11.76 0.60
N HIS A 29 -9.88 10.91 -0.35
CA HIS A 29 -10.41 9.58 -0.10
C HIS A 29 -9.24 8.61 0.10
N ALA A 30 -9.05 8.18 1.33
CA ALA A 30 -7.97 7.29 1.73
C ALA A 30 -8.45 6.26 2.76
N TRP A 31 -7.77 5.13 2.81
CA TRP A 31 -8.07 4.08 3.77
C TRP A 31 -8.00 4.59 5.21
N GLY A 32 -9.05 4.28 6.00
CA GLY A 32 -9.24 4.79 7.36
C GLY A 32 -9.16 3.73 8.46
N GLY A 33 -8.77 2.50 8.12
CA GLY A 33 -8.81 1.35 9.05
C GLY A 33 -7.71 1.32 10.11
N SER A 34 -6.75 2.26 10.09
CA SER A 34 -5.63 2.33 11.04
C SER A 34 -5.54 3.69 11.72
N VAL A 35 -5.42 3.69 13.05
CA VAL A 35 -5.21 4.91 13.84
C VAL A 35 -3.92 5.61 13.42
N ILE A 36 -2.83 4.86 13.23
CA ILE A 36 -1.50 5.37 12.86
C ILE A 36 -1.55 6.12 11.53
N ILE A 37 -2.20 5.55 10.52
CA ILE A 37 -2.37 6.17 9.20
C ILE A 37 -3.22 7.44 9.30
N ASN A 38 -4.32 7.38 10.07
CA ASN A 38 -5.19 8.52 10.28
C ASN A 38 -4.46 9.68 10.97
N ASP A 39 -3.59 9.38 11.94
CA ASP A 39 -2.80 10.40 12.64
C ASP A 39 -1.72 11.00 11.75
N PHE A 40 -1.07 10.22 10.87
CA PHE A 40 -0.16 10.74 9.85
C PHE A 40 -0.86 11.71 8.90
N ILE A 41 -2.03 11.32 8.34
CA ILE A 41 -2.79 12.20 7.44
C ILE A 41 -3.27 13.45 8.18
N LYS A 42 -3.67 13.34 9.45
CA LYS A 42 -4.05 14.48 10.29
C LYS A 42 -2.87 15.44 10.52
N GLN A 43 -1.65 14.92 10.70
CA GLN A 43 -0.45 15.76 10.81
C GLN A 43 -0.16 16.46 9.48
N ALA A 44 -0.21 15.75 8.36
CA ALA A 44 -0.08 16.31 7.02
C ALA A 44 -1.09 17.45 6.78
N SER A 45 -2.36 17.27 7.21
CA SER A 45 -3.40 18.32 7.14
C SER A 45 -3.02 19.58 7.91
N LYS A 46 -2.42 19.45 9.12
CA LYS A 46 -1.95 20.61 9.89
C LYS A 46 -0.83 21.36 9.19
N ASP A 47 0.09 20.65 8.53
CA ASP A 47 1.21 21.27 7.83
C ASP A 47 0.76 21.95 6.54
N LEU A 48 -0.14 21.34 5.79
CA LEU A 48 -0.74 21.89 4.58
C LEU A 48 -1.60 23.13 4.86
N LYS A 49 -2.24 23.18 6.03
CA LYS A 49 -2.99 24.37 6.47
C LYS A 49 -2.12 25.61 6.55
N LYS A 50 -0.82 25.49 6.88
CA LYS A 50 0.16 26.58 6.84
C LYS A 50 0.37 27.13 5.42
N LYS A 51 0.02 26.34 4.39
CA LYS A 51 0.04 26.69 2.96
C LYS A 51 -1.35 27.08 2.41
N ASN A 52 -2.32 27.35 3.27
CA ASN A 52 -3.72 27.62 2.91
C ASN A 52 -4.41 26.47 2.16
N ILE A 53 -4.07 25.22 2.49
CA ILE A 53 -4.74 24.02 1.97
C ILE A 53 -5.37 23.26 3.14
N ASN A 54 -6.68 23.07 3.10
CA ASN A 54 -7.40 22.20 4.02
C ASN A 54 -7.45 20.79 3.43
N LEU A 55 -6.68 19.87 3.96
CA LEU A 55 -6.77 18.46 3.58
C LEU A 55 -7.83 17.78 4.43
N ASN A 56 -8.93 17.39 3.82
CA ASN A 56 -10.06 16.72 4.44
C ASN A 56 -9.98 15.21 4.17
N HIS A 57 -9.63 14.41 5.18
CA HIS A 57 -9.54 12.97 5.06
C HIS A 57 -10.93 12.33 5.13
N THR A 58 -11.43 11.85 4.01
CA THR A 58 -12.60 10.96 3.94
C THR A 58 -12.12 9.53 4.08
N LYS A 59 -12.42 8.93 5.24
CA LYS A 59 -12.02 7.55 5.57
C LYS A 59 -12.88 6.57 4.82
N ILE A 60 -12.27 5.79 3.96
CA ILE A 60 -12.95 4.73 3.20
C ILE A 60 -12.46 3.35 3.66
N THR A 61 -13.29 2.35 3.51
CA THR A 61 -12.92 0.94 3.71
C THR A 61 -12.53 0.27 2.40
N ASP A 62 -13.15 0.70 1.29
CA ASP A 62 -12.87 0.21 -0.05
C ASP A 62 -12.89 1.38 -1.05
N ILE A 63 -11.84 1.51 -1.83
CA ILE A 63 -11.70 2.55 -2.87
C ILE A 63 -12.72 2.35 -4.01
N ALA A 64 -13.21 1.14 -4.22
CA ALA A 64 -14.21 0.82 -5.23
C ALA A 64 -15.49 1.66 -5.08
N ASP A 65 -15.85 2.08 -3.86
CA ASP A 65 -16.99 2.96 -3.65
C ASP A 65 -16.74 4.38 -4.19
N SER A 66 -15.52 4.90 -4.03
CA SER A 66 -15.12 6.17 -4.64
C SER A 66 -15.14 6.08 -6.18
N ILE A 67 -14.71 4.96 -6.74
CA ILE A 67 -14.73 4.75 -8.20
C ILE A 67 -16.16 4.75 -8.75
N LYS A 68 -17.12 4.13 -8.05
CA LYS A 68 -18.56 4.17 -8.41
C LYS A 68 -19.10 5.59 -8.47
N ILE A 69 -18.66 6.47 -7.56
CA ILE A 69 -19.02 7.90 -7.58
C ILE A 69 -18.50 8.55 -8.87
N LEU A 70 -17.22 8.33 -9.22
CA LEU A 70 -16.62 8.90 -10.42
C LEU A 70 -17.28 8.37 -11.71
N GLU A 71 -17.58 7.09 -11.77
CA GLU A 71 -18.31 6.49 -12.90
C GLU A 71 -19.72 7.11 -13.07
N THR A 72 -20.40 7.36 -11.95
CA THR A 72 -21.70 8.01 -11.94
C THR A 72 -21.57 9.46 -12.40
N ASP A 73 -20.62 10.21 -11.86
CA ASP A 73 -20.34 11.60 -12.25
C ASP A 73 -20.04 11.69 -13.76
N LYS A 74 -19.27 10.76 -14.31
CA LYS A 74 -18.98 10.70 -15.75
C LYS A 74 -20.22 10.41 -16.58
N LYS A 75 -21.06 9.46 -16.17
CA LYS A 75 -22.31 9.12 -16.87
C LYS A 75 -23.28 10.30 -16.97
N ILE A 76 -23.32 11.15 -15.94
CA ILE A 76 -24.20 12.36 -15.92
C ILE A 76 -23.48 13.62 -16.43
N ASN A 77 -22.32 13.47 -17.10
CA ASN A 77 -21.49 14.56 -17.63
C ASN A 77 -21.08 15.61 -16.58
N LYS A 78 -20.90 15.22 -15.33
CA LYS A 78 -20.37 16.08 -14.26
C LYS A 78 -18.84 16.17 -14.39
N LEU A 79 -18.37 16.91 -15.40
CA LEU A 79 -16.96 17.02 -15.79
C LEU A 79 -16.15 17.97 -14.87
N GLN A 80 -16.83 18.75 -14.06
CA GLN A 80 -16.28 19.66 -13.07
C GLN A 80 -17.14 19.57 -11.79
N LYS A 81 -16.63 20.07 -10.66
CA LYS A 81 -17.33 20.01 -9.37
C LYS A 81 -17.56 18.58 -8.86
N GLY A 82 -16.59 17.68 -9.07
CA GLY A 82 -16.52 16.41 -8.36
C GLY A 82 -16.44 16.62 -6.84
N SER A 83 -16.81 15.61 -6.09
CA SER A 83 -16.73 15.63 -4.62
C SER A 83 -15.41 15.06 -4.09
N ILE A 84 -14.59 14.49 -4.95
CA ILE A 84 -13.31 13.85 -4.62
C ILE A 84 -12.19 14.61 -5.32
N ASP A 85 -11.16 15.01 -4.56
CA ASP A 85 -10.04 15.77 -5.11
C ASP A 85 -8.76 14.95 -5.20
N LEU A 86 -8.59 14.02 -4.28
CA LEU A 86 -7.41 13.15 -4.20
C LEU A 86 -7.84 11.77 -3.74
N MET A 87 -7.19 10.73 -4.25
CA MET A 87 -7.46 9.34 -3.91
C MET A 87 -6.15 8.60 -3.61
N TRP A 88 -6.20 7.71 -2.61
CA TRP A 88 -5.20 6.66 -2.44
C TRP A 88 -5.65 5.45 -3.26
N VAL A 89 -4.88 5.10 -4.28
CA VAL A 89 -5.18 4.02 -5.22
C VAL A 89 -4.14 2.92 -5.11
N ASN A 90 -4.54 1.71 -5.37
CA ASN A 90 -3.65 0.56 -5.53
C ASN A 90 -4.34 -0.54 -6.32
N GLY A 91 -3.52 -1.33 -7.00
CA GLY A 91 -3.90 -2.58 -7.61
C GLY A 91 -4.92 -2.46 -8.75
N GLU A 92 -5.81 -3.42 -8.80
CA GLU A 92 -6.85 -3.55 -9.83
C GLU A 92 -7.76 -2.32 -9.98
N ASN A 93 -7.81 -1.49 -8.96
CA ASN A 93 -8.58 -0.24 -8.97
C ASN A 93 -8.02 0.77 -9.99
N PHE A 94 -6.70 0.81 -10.17
CA PHE A 94 -6.06 1.67 -11.17
C PHE A 94 -6.45 1.28 -12.59
N HIS A 95 -6.42 -0.01 -12.93
CA HIS A 95 -6.89 -0.49 -14.25
C HIS A 95 -8.30 0.02 -14.56
N ARG A 96 -9.23 -0.11 -13.61
CA ARG A 96 -10.61 0.36 -13.76
C ARG A 96 -10.71 1.87 -13.97
N LEU A 97 -9.94 2.64 -13.18
CA LEU A 97 -9.88 4.10 -13.29
C LEU A 97 -9.31 4.55 -14.64
N LYS A 98 -8.20 3.95 -15.07
CA LYS A 98 -7.54 4.25 -16.35
C LYS A 98 -8.41 3.89 -17.55
N LYS A 99 -8.93 2.67 -17.60
CA LYS A 99 -9.83 2.17 -18.67
C LYS A 99 -11.04 3.06 -18.85
N ASN A 100 -11.63 3.53 -17.77
CA ASN A 100 -12.80 4.40 -17.79
C ASN A 100 -12.43 5.90 -17.89
N GLN A 101 -11.14 6.25 -18.07
CA GLN A 101 -10.66 7.65 -18.15
C GLN A 101 -11.20 8.51 -17.00
N LEU A 102 -11.04 8.04 -15.77
CA LEU A 102 -11.55 8.71 -14.56
C LEU A 102 -10.48 9.51 -13.83
N LEU A 103 -9.26 9.59 -14.38
CA LEU A 103 -8.13 10.26 -13.78
C LEU A 103 -7.72 11.52 -14.55
N PHE A 104 -7.14 12.46 -13.82
CA PHE A 104 -6.47 13.64 -14.36
C PHE A 104 -4.96 13.39 -14.38
N GLY A 105 -4.30 13.73 -15.47
CA GLY A 105 -2.86 13.60 -15.64
C GLY A 105 -2.37 14.21 -16.94
N PRO A 106 -1.05 14.19 -17.19
CA PRO A 106 -0.01 13.66 -16.30
C PRO A 106 0.23 14.53 -15.06
N ILE A 107 0.55 13.90 -13.91
CA ILE A 107 0.78 14.56 -12.62
C ILE A 107 2.21 14.36 -12.08
N ASP A 108 3.09 13.77 -12.86
CA ASP A 108 4.50 13.50 -12.58
C ASP A 108 5.43 14.72 -12.77
N THR A 109 4.86 15.88 -13.13
CA THR A 109 5.60 17.14 -13.35
C THR A 109 5.80 17.97 -12.07
N ILE A 110 5.39 17.46 -10.90
CA ILE A 110 5.54 18.14 -9.60
C ILE A 110 6.99 18.08 -9.11
N ASP A 111 7.42 19.10 -8.35
CA ASP A 111 8.83 19.32 -8.00
C ASP A 111 9.51 18.13 -7.31
N ASN A 112 8.82 17.48 -6.38
CA ASN A 112 9.38 16.37 -5.60
C ASN A 112 9.37 15.03 -6.34
N TYR A 113 8.72 14.93 -7.51
CA TYR A 113 8.77 13.73 -8.34
C TYR A 113 10.21 13.36 -8.75
N LYS A 114 11.11 14.35 -8.85
CA LYS A 114 12.54 14.15 -9.11
C LYS A 114 13.22 13.18 -8.13
N PHE A 115 12.68 13.03 -6.92
CA PHE A 115 13.22 12.10 -5.91
C PHE A 115 12.71 10.67 -6.06
N ILE A 116 11.66 10.42 -6.86
CA ILE A 116 11.14 9.07 -7.11
C ILE A 116 12.21 8.24 -7.83
N ASN A 117 12.33 6.97 -7.47
CA ASN A 117 13.23 6.04 -8.15
C ASN A 117 12.67 5.68 -9.52
N THR A 118 13.10 6.40 -10.54
CA THR A 118 12.65 6.20 -11.93
C THR A 118 13.23 4.93 -12.58
N ASP A 119 14.24 4.31 -11.99
CA ASP A 119 14.84 3.08 -12.49
C ASP A 119 14.12 1.82 -11.95
N ASP A 120 13.32 2.00 -10.90
CA ASP A 120 12.54 0.93 -10.30
C ASP A 120 11.21 0.74 -11.05
N GLN A 121 11.14 -0.26 -11.91
CA GLN A 121 9.96 -0.55 -12.72
C GLN A 121 8.70 -0.84 -11.90
N SER A 122 8.86 -1.30 -10.65
CA SER A 122 7.73 -1.54 -9.73
C SER A 122 6.99 -0.26 -9.30
N LEU A 123 7.58 0.92 -9.55
CA LEU A 123 6.95 2.21 -9.31
C LEU A 123 6.24 2.79 -10.55
N HIS A 124 6.40 2.14 -11.70
CA HIS A 124 5.86 2.58 -13.00
C HIS A 124 4.76 1.68 -13.55
N ASN A 125 4.47 0.58 -12.85
CA ASN A 125 3.39 -0.34 -13.18
C ASN A 125 2.57 -0.62 -11.92
N ASP A 126 1.26 -0.46 -12.00
CA ASP A 126 0.34 -0.88 -10.93
C ASP A 126 -0.44 -2.11 -11.40
N PHE A 127 -0.16 -3.27 -10.79
CA PHE A 127 -0.69 -4.59 -11.18
C PHE A 127 -0.58 -4.89 -12.69
N GLY A 128 0.60 -4.58 -13.26
CA GLY A 128 0.89 -4.80 -14.67
C GLY A 128 0.39 -3.71 -15.62
N GLU A 129 -0.33 -2.69 -15.12
CA GLU A 129 -0.77 -1.54 -15.92
C GLU A 129 0.27 -0.40 -15.84
N PRO A 130 0.79 0.11 -16.96
CA PRO A 130 1.67 1.27 -16.96
C PRO A 130 0.98 2.51 -16.35
N VAL A 131 1.66 3.17 -15.42
CA VAL A 131 1.14 4.34 -14.68
C VAL A 131 0.92 5.57 -15.56
N GLU A 132 1.82 5.80 -16.54
CA GLU A 132 1.72 6.88 -17.55
C GLU A 132 1.45 8.29 -16.97
N GLY A 133 1.94 8.54 -15.76
CA GLY A 133 1.75 9.82 -15.07
C GLY A 133 0.32 10.06 -14.55
N LEU A 134 -0.57 9.07 -14.55
CA LEU A 134 -1.94 9.22 -14.04
C LEU A 134 -2.04 9.06 -12.54
N GLU A 135 -0.98 8.55 -11.91
CA GLU A 135 -0.83 8.44 -10.47
C GLU A 135 0.64 8.59 -10.07
N VAL A 136 0.89 8.94 -8.81
CA VAL A 136 2.23 9.17 -8.24
C VAL A 136 2.50 8.15 -7.14
N PRO A 137 3.62 7.42 -7.19
CA PRO A 137 4.02 6.50 -6.12
C PRO A 137 4.10 7.25 -4.78
N TRP A 138 3.50 6.67 -3.73
CA TRP A 138 3.47 7.29 -2.40
C TRP A 138 4.11 6.41 -1.33
N GLY A 139 3.91 5.12 -1.39
CA GLY A 139 4.47 4.17 -0.43
C GLY A 139 4.60 2.79 -1.02
N ARG A 140 5.25 1.90 -0.27
CA ARG A 140 5.52 0.52 -0.69
C ARG A 140 5.05 -0.46 0.37
N ALA A 141 4.49 -1.55 -0.10
CA ALA A 141 4.18 -2.69 0.71
C ALA A 141 4.89 -3.92 0.14
N GLN A 142 5.26 -4.87 1.01
CA GLN A 142 5.87 -6.11 0.57
C GLN A 142 5.51 -7.24 1.54
N PHE A 143 5.23 -8.40 1.00
CA PHE A 143 4.90 -9.57 1.79
C PHE A 143 6.08 -9.99 2.67
N VAL A 144 5.80 -10.23 3.95
CA VAL A 144 6.77 -10.69 4.93
C VAL A 144 6.14 -11.69 5.90
N LEU A 145 6.99 -12.46 6.55
CA LEU A 145 6.66 -13.30 7.68
C LEU A 145 7.14 -12.64 8.97
N ILE A 146 6.33 -12.68 10.02
CA ILE A 146 6.62 -12.12 11.34
C ILE A 146 6.57 -13.24 12.37
N TYR A 147 7.60 -13.34 13.21
CA TYR A 147 7.78 -14.48 14.10
C TYR A 147 8.36 -14.10 15.47
N ASP A 148 8.11 -14.95 16.48
CA ASP A 148 8.78 -14.90 17.80
C ASP A 148 10.13 -15.60 17.73
N SER A 149 11.24 -14.84 17.78
CA SER A 149 12.61 -15.37 17.65
C SER A 149 13.07 -16.21 18.84
N LYS A 150 12.34 -16.23 19.95
CA LYS A 150 12.62 -17.13 21.06
C LYS A 150 12.05 -18.53 20.83
N LEU A 151 11.00 -18.62 20.04
CA LEU A 151 10.33 -19.89 19.70
C LEU A 151 10.82 -20.45 18.37
N ILE A 152 11.20 -19.58 17.44
CA ILE A 152 11.66 -19.94 16.09
C ILE A 152 13.06 -19.36 15.87
N GLN A 153 14.09 -20.19 16.04
CA GLN A 153 15.49 -19.76 15.82
C GLN A 153 15.85 -19.66 14.34
N LYS A 154 15.24 -20.51 13.50
CA LYS A 154 15.41 -20.53 12.04
C LYS A 154 14.02 -20.41 11.39
N PRO A 155 13.58 -19.19 11.06
CA PRO A 155 12.28 -18.98 10.44
C PRO A 155 12.24 -19.59 9.03
N PRO A 156 11.06 -20.01 8.54
CA PRO A 156 10.92 -20.54 7.21
C PRO A 156 11.17 -19.43 6.17
N GLN A 157 11.93 -19.75 5.13
CA GLN A 157 12.27 -18.86 4.02
C GLN A 157 11.97 -19.48 2.66
N THR A 158 11.33 -20.65 2.63
CA THR A 158 10.79 -21.29 1.43
C THR A 158 9.46 -21.96 1.76
N ILE A 159 8.66 -22.25 0.73
CA ILE A 159 7.37 -22.91 0.89
C ILE A 159 7.51 -24.29 1.60
N GLU A 160 8.56 -25.05 1.30
CA GLU A 160 8.81 -26.34 1.93
C GLU A 160 9.22 -26.20 3.42
N GLN A 161 10.01 -25.19 3.74
CA GLN A 161 10.34 -24.89 5.13
C GLN A 161 9.09 -24.43 5.91
N LEU A 162 8.21 -23.65 5.28
CA LEU A 162 6.94 -23.23 5.88
C LEU A 162 6.04 -24.44 6.13
N ARG A 163 5.88 -25.33 5.15
CA ARG A 163 5.14 -26.59 5.28
C ARG A 163 5.66 -27.44 6.46
N LYS A 164 6.98 -27.62 6.52
CA LYS A 164 7.64 -28.37 7.60
C LYS A 164 7.41 -27.70 8.97
N PHE A 165 7.52 -26.37 9.03
CA PHE A 165 7.25 -25.64 10.25
C PHE A 165 5.81 -25.84 10.72
N ILE A 166 4.82 -25.70 9.84
CA ILE A 166 3.39 -25.85 10.16
C ILE A 166 3.09 -27.26 10.70
N LYS A 167 3.60 -28.29 10.03
CA LYS A 167 3.37 -29.70 10.45
C LYS A 167 4.04 -30.04 11.78
N ASN A 168 5.21 -29.50 12.03
CA ASN A 168 5.95 -29.75 13.27
C ASN A 168 5.44 -28.92 14.46
N ASN A 169 4.68 -27.85 14.20
CA ASN A 169 4.15 -26.94 15.21
C ASN A 169 2.64 -26.69 14.97
N PRO A 170 1.79 -27.71 15.14
CA PRO A 170 0.37 -27.56 14.86
C PRO A 170 -0.27 -26.42 15.66
N GLY A 171 -1.11 -25.63 15.00
CA GLY A 171 -1.81 -24.51 15.59
C GLY A 171 -0.98 -23.23 15.74
N ARG A 172 0.28 -23.19 15.29
CA ARG A 172 1.20 -22.05 15.51
C ARG A 172 1.33 -21.11 14.32
N PHE A 173 0.58 -21.35 13.25
CA PHE A 173 0.49 -20.50 12.06
C PHE A 173 -0.94 -20.46 11.54
N THR A 174 -1.32 -19.35 10.95
CA THR A 174 -2.52 -19.18 10.13
C THR A 174 -2.35 -17.95 9.24
N TYR A 175 -3.31 -17.76 8.33
CA TYR A 175 -3.45 -16.58 7.48
C TYR A 175 -4.88 -16.04 7.57
N PRO A 176 -5.16 -14.78 7.20
CA PRO A 176 -6.53 -14.23 7.18
C PRO A 176 -7.44 -14.94 6.20
N GLN A 177 -8.72 -14.98 6.54
CA GLN A 177 -9.73 -15.62 5.70
C GLN A 177 -9.87 -14.91 4.34
N ILE A 178 -9.94 -15.68 3.27
CA ILE A 178 -10.27 -15.18 1.93
C ILE A 178 -11.71 -14.58 1.97
N PRO A 179 -11.98 -13.44 1.34
CA PRO A 179 -11.15 -12.66 0.42
C PRO A 179 -10.37 -11.48 1.07
N ASP A 180 -9.96 -11.58 2.34
CA ASP A 180 -9.09 -10.56 2.92
C ASP A 180 -7.82 -10.40 2.07
N PHE A 181 -7.41 -9.16 1.82
CA PHE A 181 -6.24 -8.83 0.99
C PHE A 181 -4.98 -9.62 1.39
N HIS A 182 -4.66 -9.71 2.70
CA HIS A 182 -3.47 -10.42 3.17
C HIS A 182 -3.59 -11.93 2.98
N GLY A 183 -4.79 -12.48 3.17
CA GLY A 183 -5.05 -13.88 2.91
C GLY A 183 -4.87 -14.24 1.44
N THR A 184 -5.49 -13.49 0.54
CA THR A 184 -5.35 -13.69 -0.91
C THR A 184 -3.90 -13.47 -1.37
N THR A 185 -3.20 -12.44 -0.84
CA THR A 185 -1.79 -12.19 -1.16
C THR A 185 -0.88 -13.34 -0.67
N PHE A 186 -1.19 -13.94 0.49
CA PHE A 186 -0.47 -15.16 0.91
C PHE A 186 -0.61 -16.29 -0.11
N LEU A 187 -1.82 -16.52 -0.63
CA LEU A 187 -2.01 -17.56 -1.66
C LEU A 187 -1.30 -17.23 -2.97
N LYS A 188 -1.28 -15.97 -3.38
CA LYS A 188 -0.47 -15.50 -4.52
C LYS A 188 1.02 -15.71 -4.29
N GLN A 189 1.52 -15.42 -3.09
CA GLN A 189 2.92 -15.66 -2.73
C GLN A 189 3.27 -17.15 -2.81
N LEU A 190 2.37 -18.02 -2.34
CA LEU A 190 2.59 -19.47 -2.49
C LEU A 190 2.64 -19.92 -3.95
N LEU A 191 1.87 -19.31 -4.86
CA LEU A 191 1.94 -19.60 -6.29
C LEU A 191 3.31 -19.30 -6.87
N TYR A 192 3.96 -18.20 -6.49
CA TYR A 192 5.34 -17.88 -6.92
C TYR A 192 6.36 -18.94 -6.50
N GLU A 193 6.12 -19.60 -5.36
CA GLU A 193 6.98 -20.69 -4.87
C GLU A 193 6.64 -22.05 -5.53
N ILE A 194 5.45 -22.19 -6.12
CA ILE A 194 4.94 -23.43 -6.72
C ILE A 194 5.27 -23.52 -8.21
N VAL A 195 5.23 -22.39 -8.92
CA VAL A 195 5.44 -22.39 -10.38
C VAL A 195 6.93 -22.39 -10.72
N ASP A 196 7.31 -23.17 -11.73
CA ASP A 196 8.68 -23.15 -12.27
C ASP A 196 8.92 -21.89 -13.12
N ASP A 197 7.93 -21.53 -13.96
CA ASP A 197 7.95 -20.32 -14.78
C ASP A 197 7.03 -19.23 -14.18
N GLN A 198 7.62 -18.30 -13.45
CA GLN A 198 6.89 -17.21 -12.80
C GLN A 198 6.20 -16.26 -13.81
N SER A 199 6.64 -16.23 -15.08
CA SER A 199 6.06 -15.37 -16.10
C SER A 199 4.59 -15.70 -16.42
N ILE A 200 4.14 -16.91 -16.11
CA ILE A 200 2.73 -17.27 -16.28
C ILE A 200 1.80 -16.46 -15.38
N LEU A 201 2.27 -16.05 -14.21
CA LEU A 201 1.49 -15.27 -13.24
C LEU A 201 1.27 -13.83 -13.71
N GLN A 202 2.12 -13.32 -14.61
CA GLN A 202 1.97 -11.99 -15.20
C GLN A 202 0.99 -11.98 -16.39
N LYS A 203 0.56 -13.13 -16.86
CA LYS A 203 -0.42 -13.28 -17.96
C LYS A 203 -1.83 -13.46 -17.39
N PRO A 204 -2.87 -13.12 -18.15
CA PRO A 204 -4.25 -13.40 -17.75
C PRO A 204 -4.45 -14.87 -17.37
N PHE A 205 -5.21 -15.14 -16.31
CA PHE A 205 -5.52 -16.51 -15.86
C PHE A 205 -6.13 -17.38 -16.99
N SER A 206 -6.87 -16.77 -17.91
CA SER A 206 -7.41 -17.46 -19.09
C SER A 206 -6.34 -18.14 -19.97
N ASN A 207 -5.07 -17.74 -19.84
CA ASN A 207 -3.94 -18.36 -20.54
C ASN A 207 -3.43 -19.63 -19.84
N CYS A 208 -3.89 -19.88 -18.60
CA CYS A 208 -3.57 -21.13 -17.92
C CYS A 208 -4.42 -22.27 -18.50
N LEU A 209 -3.75 -23.35 -18.91
CA LEU A 209 -4.45 -24.53 -19.48
C LEU A 209 -5.37 -25.16 -18.42
N ASN A 210 -6.54 -25.65 -18.87
CA ASN A 210 -7.48 -26.33 -17.98
C ASN A 210 -7.26 -27.86 -18.03
N PRO A 211 -6.96 -28.54 -16.89
CA PRO A 211 -6.85 -27.96 -15.54
C PRO A 211 -5.61 -27.08 -15.38
N CYS A 212 -5.77 -25.95 -14.67
CA CYS A 212 -4.66 -25.06 -14.37
C CYS A 212 -3.78 -25.70 -13.28
N GLU A 213 -2.67 -26.28 -13.67
CA GLU A 213 -1.76 -27.00 -12.77
C GLU A 213 -1.23 -26.14 -11.61
N PRO A 214 -0.82 -24.87 -11.78
CA PRO A 214 -0.44 -24.02 -10.67
C PRO A 214 -1.53 -23.88 -9.60
N LEU A 215 -2.77 -23.64 -10.01
CA LEU A 215 -3.90 -23.48 -9.09
C LEU A 215 -4.23 -24.80 -8.38
N LYS A 216 -4.22 -25.91 -9.10
CA LYS A 216 -4.39 -27.26 -8.54
C LYS A 216 -3.30 -27.59 -7.50
N ASN A 217 -2.05 -27.29 -7.81
CA ASN A 217 -0.92 -27.55 -6.90
C ASN A 217 -1.00 -26.66 -5.64
N LEU A 218 -1.49 -25.42 -5.78
CA LEU A 218 -1.79 -24.55 -4.63
C LEU A 218 -2.85 -25.20 -3.72
N MET A 219 -3.95 -25.70 -4.28
CA MET A 219 -4.99 -26.35 -3.48
C MET A 219 -4.51 -27.65 -2.81
N ILE A 220 -3.66 -28.42 -3.48
CA ILE A 220 -3.00 -29.60 -2.90
C ILE A 220 -2.14 -29.19 -1.71
N TYR A 221 -1.33 -28.13 -1.84
CA TYR A 221 -0.52 -27.61 -0.75
C TYR A 221 -1.37 -27.13 0.42
N LEU A 222 -2.43 -26.38 0.16
CA LEU A 222 -3.35 -25.89 1.21
C LEU A 222 -4.05 -27.03 1.94
N ASN A 223 -4.55 -28.04 1.21
CA ASN A 223 -5.15 -29.23 1.81
C ASN A 223 -4.18 -29.96 2.76
N ASP A 224 -2.90 -30.01 2.40
CA ASP A 224 -1.87 -30.67 3.19
C ASP A 224 -1.51 -29.90 4.49
N ILE A 225 -1.61 -28.58 4.50
CA ILE A 225 -1.27 -27.76 5.68
C ILE A 225 -2.49 -27.41 6.57
N HIS A 226 -3.71 -27.29 6.02
CA HIS A 226 -4.89 -26.81 6.75
C HIS A 226 -5.17 -27.58 8.05
N PRO A 227 -5.06 -28.91 8.13
CA PRO A 227 -5.28 -29.64 9.38
C PRO A 227 -4.33 -29.24 10.52
N PHE A 228 -3.20 -28.61 10.20
CA PHE A 228 -2.16 -28.19 11.14
C PHE A 228 -2.16 -26.67 11.43
N LEU A 229 -3.03 -25.91 10.77
CA LEU A 229 -3.19 -24.50 11.06
C LEU A 229 -3.86 -24.24 12.41
N TRP A 230 -3.80 -22.99 12.87
CA TRP A 230 -4.57 -22.53 14.03
C TRP A 230 -6.04 -22.94 13.87
N ASN A 231 -6.66 -23.39 14.97
CA ASN A 231 -8.02 -23.98 14.94
C ASN A 231 -8.20 -25.10 13.90
N GLN A 232 -7.11 -25.81 13.52
CA GLN A 232 -7.14 -26.91 12.55
C GLN A 232 -7.64 -26.46 11.15
N GLY A 233 -7.44 -25.19 10.79
CA GLY A 233 -7.94 -24.62 9.53
C GLY A 233 -9.46 -24.53 9.42
N LYS A 234 -10.20 -24.70 10.53
CA LYS A 234 -11.68 -24.58 10.56
C LYS A 234 -12.16 -23.16 10.77
N ARG A 235 -11.29 -22.29 11.24
CA ARG A 235 -11.53 -20.85 11.45
C ARG A 235 -10.27 -20.09 11.10
N PHE A 236 -10.46 -18.92 10.54
CA PHE A 236 -9.40 -18.01 10.14
C PHE A 236 -9.65 -16.64 10.77
N PRO A 237 -8.59 -15.87 11.09
CA PRO A 237 -8.73 -14.46 11.42
C PRO A 237 -9.39 -13.71 10.25
N LYS A 238 -10.21 -12.72 10.54
CA LYS A 238 -10.91 -11.94 9.50
C LYS A 238 -9.98 -10.94 8.80
N SER A 239 -8.85 -10.61 9.43
CA SER A 239 -7.86 -9.67 8.90
C SER A 239 -6.49 -9.94 9.50
N ALA A 240 -5.43 -9.38 8.89
CA ALA A 240 -4.08 -9.44 9.44
C ALA A 240 -4.01 -8.77 10.84
N ALA A 241 -4.81 -7.75 11.11
CA ALA A 241 -4.83 -7.10 12.43
C ALA A 241 -5.23 -8.06 13.56
N GLU A 242 -6.12 -9.02 13.29
CA GLU A 242 -6.51 -10.04 14.28
C GLU A 242 -5.39 -11.05 14.60
N THR A 243 -4.37 -11.17 13.74
CA THR A 243 -3.22 -12.06 14.02
C THR A 243 -2.23 -11.47 15.01
N VAL A 244 -2.20 -10.13 15.19
CA VAL A 244 -1.28 -9.45 16.10
C VAL A 244 -1.47 -9.89 17.56
N PRO A 245 -2.67 -9.86 18.16
CA PRO A 245 -2.86 -10.35 19.52
C PRO A 245 -2.57 -11.85 19.66
N LEU A 246 -2.86 -12.66 18.63
CA LEU A 246 -2.55 -14.09 18.66
C LEU A 246 -1.03 -14.35 18.69
N LEU A 247 -0.25 -13.56 17.95
CA LEU A 247 1.21 -13.63 18.02
C LEU A 247 1.74 -13.11 19.37
N SER A 248 1.17 -12.00 19.86
CA SER A 248 1.53 -11.42 21.15
C SER A 248 1.32 -12.40 22.31
N ASN A 249 0.22 -13.15 22.30
CA ASN A 249 -0.13 -14.17 23.30
C ASN A 249 0.54 -15.53 23.07
N ARG A 250 1.33 -15.68 21.99
CA ARG A 250 1.96 -16.95 21.60
C ARG A 250 1.00 -18.06 21.23
N GLU A 251 -0.23 -17.73 20.89
CA GLU A 251 -1.12 -18.65 20.20
C GLU A 251 -0.59 -18.95 18.80
N LEU A 252 -0.11 -17.89 18.10
CA LEU A 252 0.72 -18.03 16.91
C LEU A 252 2.20 -17.81 17.28
N TRP A 253 3.09 -18.48 16.56
CA TRP A 253 4.53 -18.25 16.59
C TRP A 253 5.02 -17.54 15.35
N LEU A 254 4.26 -17.66 14.28
CA LEU A 254 4.50 -17.11 12.95
C LEU A 254 3.19 -16.57 12.38
N THR A 255 3.24 -15.43 11.74
CA THR A 255 2.12 -14.83 10.97
C THR A 255 2.65 -14.11 9.74
N ILE A 256 1.75 -13.55 8.95
CA ILE A 256 2.05 -12.81 7.73
C ILE A 256 1.77 -11.32 7.91
N SER A 257 2.42 -10.50 7.10
CA SER A 257 2.12 -9.07 6.94
C SER A 257 2.45 -8.64 5.51
N PHE A 258 1.89 -7.51 5.13
CA PHE A 258 2.25 -6.82 3.88
C PHE A 258 2.97 -5.49 4.15
N ASN A 259 3.39 -5.25 5.38
CA ASN A 259 4.27 -4.15 5.77
C ASN A 259 5.56 -4.71 6.39
N PRO A 260 6.73 -4.55 5.76
CA PRO A 260 8.02 -5.01 6.28
C PRO A 260 8.37 -4.46 7.66
N ASN A 261 7.83 -3.29 8.02
CA ASN A 261 8.07 -2.61 9.28
C ASN A 261 7.04 -2.95 10.38
N MET A 262 6.04 -3.80 10.09
CA MET A 262 4.94 -4.10 11.02
C MET A 262 5.43 -4.66 12.36
N ALA A 263 6.45 -5.52 12.36
CA ALA A 263 7.02 -6.03 13.62
C ALA A 263 7.59 -4.88 14.47
N ALA A 264 8.37 -3.98 13.86
CA ALA A 264 8.97 -2.85 14.55
C ALA A 264 7.91 -1.88 15.11
N VAL A 265 6.93 -1.51 14.30
CA VAL A 265 5.82 -0.63 14.70
C VAL A 265 5.06 -1.21 15.89
N ASN A 266 4.72 -2.50 15.87
CA ASN A 266 3.96 -3.12 16.94
C ASN A 266 4.79 -3.42 18.18
N VAL A 267 6.10 -3.67 18.06
CA VAL A 267 7.00 -3.75 19.23
C VAL A 267 7.14 -2.38 19.88
N ASN A 268 7.33 -1.34 19.09
CA ASN A 268 7.46 0.03 19.58
C ASN A 268 6.19 0.51 20.31
N SER A 269 5.02 0.18 19.81
CA SER A 269 3.74 0.50 20.44
C SER A 269 3.34 -0.46 21.57
N GLY A 270 4.16 -1.45 21.90
CA GLY A 270 3.90 -2.42 22.99
C GLY A 270 2.87 -3.51 22.65
N ASN A 271 2.41 -3.59 21.41
CA ASN A 271 1.44 -4.60 20.94
C ASN A 271 2.10 -5.96 20.70
N LEU A 272 3.40 -5.98 20.36
CA LEU A 272 4.18 -7.20 20.17
C LEU A 272 5.40 -7.23 21.12
N ARG A 273 5.89 -8.43 21.37
CA ARG A 273 7.04 -8.67 22.22
C ARG A 273 8.33 -8.19 21.54
N VAL A 274 9.30 -7.72 22.31
CA VAL A 274 10.63 -7.28 21.84
C VAL A 274 11.44 -8.37 21.12
N VAL A 275 11.03 -9.63 21.24
CA VAL A 275 11.63 -10.78 20.56
C VAL A 275 11.06 -11.01 19.15
N THR A 276 10.04 -10.26 18.75
CA THR A 276 9.43 -10.35 17.42
C THR A 276 10.41 -9.87 16.35
N ARG A 277 10.47 -10.58 15.23
CA ARG A 277 11.37 -10.32 14.09
C ARG A 277 10.60 -10.49 12.77
N THR A 278 11.14 -9.91 11.73
CA THR A 278 10.66 -10.05 10.35
C THR A 278 11.58 -10.98 9.56
N THR A 279 11.03 -11.78 8.66
CA THR A 279 11.74 -12.57 7.64
C THR A 279 10.94 -12.59 6.35
N SER A 280 11.54 -13.10 5.27
CA SER A 280 10.88 -13.23 3.97
C SER A 280 11.31 -14.52 3.27
N PHE A 281 10.62 -14.87 2.21
CA PHE A 281 11.07 -15.94 1.31
C PHE A 281 12.32 -15.49 0.53
N ILE A 282 13.27 -16.41 0.35
CA ILE A 282 14.54 -16.13 -0.35
C ILE A 282 14.35 -15.99 -1.86
N GLY A 283 13.33 -16.62 -2.42
CA GLY A 283 12.94 -16.49 -3.83
C GLY A 283 12.32 -15.13 -4.19
N GLY A 284 12.08 -14.29 -3.20
CA GLY A 284 11.44 -13.00 -3.34
C GLY A 284 10.08 -12.93 -2.67
N ALA A 285 9.56 -11.73 -2.56
CA ALA A 285 8.26 -11.47 -1.97
C ALA A 285 7.45 -10.50 -2.81
N ILE A 286 6.17 -10.82 -2.96
CA ILE A 286 5.23 -9.93 -3.64
C ILE A 286 5.24 -8.58 -2.94
N GLY A 287 5.43 -7.53 -3.75
CA GLY A 287 5.28 -6.16 -3.32
C GLY A 287 4.29 -5.42 -4.20
N ASN A 288 3.72 -4.37 -3.67
CA ASN A 288 3.00 -3.40 -4.46
C ASN A 288 3.35 -1.98 -4.01
N THR A 289 3.03 -1.06 -4.87
CA THR A 289 3.11 0.37 -4.61
C THR A 289 1.70 0.87 -4.39
N HIS A 290 1.50 1.72 -3.42
CA HIS A 290 0.27 2.49 -3.33
C HIS A 290 0.53 3.90 -3.81
N TYR A 291 -0.47 4.45 -4.48
CA TYR A 291 -0.36 5.63 -5.29
C TYR A 291 -1.34 6.72 -4.86
N LEU A 292 -1.04 7.94 -5.27
CA LEU A 292 -1.93 9.08 -5.17
C LEU A 292 -2.40 9.48 -6.56
N ALA A 293 -3.71 9.61 -6.75
CA ALA A 293 -4.32 9.96 -8.03
C ALA A 293 -5.34 11.07 -7.88
N ILE A 294 -5.48 11.90 -8.91
CA ILE A 294 -6.44 13.00 -8.95
C ILE A 294 -7.60 12.61 -9.89
N PRO A 295 -8.86 12.65 -9.44
CA PRO A 295 -10.01 12.42 -10.30
C PRO A 295 -10.12 13.43 -11.44
N PHE A 296 -10.62 12.98 -12.60
CA PHE A 296 -10.80 13.79 -13.81
C PHE A 296 -11.62 15.08 -13.58
N ASN A 297 -12.62 15.02 -12.69
CA ASN A 297 -13.57 16.08 -12.40
C ASN A 297 -13.32 16.84 -11.09
N SER A 298 -12.16 16.64 -10.45
CA SER A 298 -11.79 17.41 -9.25
C SER A 298 -11.82 18.91 -9.56
N PRO A 299 -12.49 19.73 -8.74
CA PRO A 299 -12.43 21.18 -8.85
C PRO A 299 -11.12 21.78 -8.34
N ASN A 300 -10.38 21.04 -7.53
CA ASN A 300 -9.20 21.53 -6.78
C ASN A 300 -7.88 20.89 -7.27
N LYS A 301 -7.75 20.54 -8.56
CA LYS A 301 -6.59 19.85 -9.15
C LYS A 301 -5.25 20.48 -8.77
N LYS A 302 -5.14 21.82 -8.81
CA LYS A 302 -3.91 22.52 -8.45
C LYS A 302 -3.54 22.31 -6.97
N ALA A 303 -4.50 22.42 -6.07
CA ALA A 303 -4.27 22.16 -4.65
C ALA A 303 -3.95 20.69 -4.38
N SER A 304 -4.57 19.76 -5.12
CA SER A 304 -4.27 18.33 -5.05
C SER A 304 -2.83 18.01 -5.49
N LEU A 305 -2.32 18.67 -6.54
CA LEU A 305 -0.91 18.57 -6.94
C LEU A 305 0.04 19.04 -5.83
N GLU A 306 -0.30 20.15 -5.15
CA GLU A 306 0.49 20.63 -3.99
C GLU A 306 0.46 19.65 -2.82
N VAL A 307 -0.70 19.00 -2.56
CA VAL A 307 -0.82 17.95 -1.55
C VAL A 307 0.07 16.75 -1.92
N ILE A 308 0.00 16.26 -3.15
CA ILE A 308 0.85 15.15 -3.62
C ILE A 308 2.33 15.54 -3.49
N ASN A 309 2.69 16.75 -3.95
CA ASN A 309 4.07 17.24 -3.87
C ASN A 309 4.58 17.29 -2.41
N TYR A 310 3.71 17.68 -1.45
CA TYR A 310 4.04 17.62 -0.03
C TYR A 310 4.22 16.17 0.44
N LEU A 311 3.28 15.27 0.13
CA LEU A 311 3.27 13.89 0.62
C LEU A 311 4.44 13.05 0.10
N ILE A 312 5.01 13.39 -1.06
CA ILE A 312 6.23 12.76 -1.60
C ILE A 312 7.50 13.56 -1.33
N SER A 313 7.44 14.63 -0.52
CA SER A 313 8.65 15.36 -0.13
C SER A 313 9.56 14.49 0.76
N PRO A 314 10.89 14.71 0.76
CA PRO A 314 11.80 13.95 1.64
C PRO A 314 11.39 13.96 3.11
N GLN A 315 10.93 15.11 3.64
CA GLN A 315 10.48 15.20 5.03
C GLN A 315 9.24 14.34 5.29
N SER A 316 8.18 14.49 4.46
CA SER A 316 6.94 13.73 4.65
C SER A 316 7.17 12.23 4.47
N GLN A 317 8.05 11.83 3.56
CA GLN A 317 8.42 10.44 3.34
C GLN A 317 9.26 9.87 4.50
N ALA A 318 10.15 10.69 5.09
CA ALA A 318 10.89 10.29 6.28
C ALA A 318 9.95 10.09 7.48
N ASP A 319 9.02 11.02 7.71
CA ASP A 319 8.00 10.90 8.76
C ASP A 319 7.12 9.67 8.54
N LYS A 320 6.72 9.41 7.28
CA LYS A 320 5.91 8.25 6.90
C LYS A 320 6.65 6.93 7.16
N SER A 321 7.94 6.87 6.86
CA SER A 321 8.75 5.66 7.05
C SER A 321 9.19 5.45 8.51
N ASN A 322 9.05 6.46 9.36
CA ASN A 322 9.37 6.35 10.77
C ASN A 322 8.44 5.37 11.48
N ILE A 323 9.01 4.33 12.12
CA ILE A 323 8.28 3.28 12.85
C ILE A 323 7.51 3.80 14.07
N GLU A 324 7.84 4.98 14.57
CA GLU A 324 7.10 5.65 15.66
C GLU A 324 5.88 6.41 15.14
N ILE A 325 5.82 6.70 13.84
CA ILE A 325 4.75 7.47 13.21
C ILE A 325 3.84 6.56 12.39
N TRP A 326 4.37 5.88 11.35
CA TRP A 326 3.60 4.94 10.53
C TRP A 326 4.39 3.67 10.18
N GLY A 327 5.65 3.83 9.76
CA GLY A 327 6.49 2.71 9.34
C GLY A 327 6.19 2.22 7.92
N ASP A 328 5.68 3.07 7.03
CA ASP A 328 5.45 2.73 5.63
C ASP A 328 6.68 3.05 4.78
N PRO A 329 7.26 2.08 4.05
CA PRO A 329 8.50 2.28 3.30
C PRO A 329 8.40 3.40 2.26
N THR A 330 9.52 4.13 2.08
CA THR A 330 9.60 5.23 1.12
C THR A 330 9.70 4.72 -0.33
N VAL A 331 9.23 5.54 -1.25
CA VAL A 331 9.37 5.37 -2.71
C VAL A 331 10.54 6.21 -3.29
N LEU A 332 11.24 6.95 -2.42
CA LEU A 332 12.28 7.88 -2.85
C LEU A 332 13.63 7.17 -3.07
N ASP A 333 14.36 7.65 -4.05
CA ASP A 333 15.73 7.24 -4.36
C ASP A 333 16.73 8.03 -3.50
N PHE A 334 17.41 7.34 -2.61
CA PHE A 334 18.44 7.96 -1.75
C PHE A 334 19.61 8.55 -2.54
N THR A 335 19.89 8.07 -3.78
CA THR A 335 20.97 8.62 -4.61
C THR A 335 20.66 10.03 -5.11
N LYS A 336 19.38 10.39 -5.19
CA LYS A 336 18.89 11.70 -5.63
C LYS A 336 18.77 12.72 -4.49
N MET A 337 19.08 12.31 -3.24
CA MET A 337 18.97 13.13 -2.04
C MET A 337 20.33 13.69 -1.61
N ASN A 338 20.33 14.90 -1.03
CA ASN A 338 21.49 15.43 -0.32
C ASN A 338 21.65 14.79 1.07
N GLU A 339 22.79 15.02 1.73
CA GLU A 339 23.11 14.41 3.02
C GLU A 339 22.16 14.83 4.16
N ILE A 340 21.59 16.04 4.12
CA ILE A 340 20.59 16.48 5.10
C ILE A 340 19.29 15.67 4.95
N GLN A 341 18.85 15.48 3.70
CA GLN A 341 17.67 14.70 3.40
C GLN A 341 17.83 13.22 3.77
N LYS A 342 19.00 12.63 3.45
CA LYS A 342 19.29 11.24 3.85
C LYS A 342 19.26 11.03 5.36
N LYS A 343 19.77 12.00 6.14
CA LYS A 343 19.76 11.94 7.61
C LYS A 343 18.36 11.85 8.20
N MET A 344 17.31 12.38 7.54
CA MET A 344 15.93 12.28 8.00
C MET A 344 15.45 10.82 8.11
N PHE A 345 16.06 9.90 7.34
CA PHE A 345 15.69 8.49 7.31
C PHE A 345 16.60 7.59 8.19
N LEU A 346 17.71 8.10 8.72
CA LEU A 346 18.72 7.27 9.41
C LEU A 346 18.28 6.78 10.80
N ASP A 347 17.32 7.46 11.45
CA ASP A 347 16.87 7.11 12.79
C ASP A 347 15.94 5.88 12.85
N ASN A 348 15.65 5.28 11.68
CA ASN A 348 14.68 4.18 11.53
C ASN A 348 15.31 2.78 11.57
N GLN A 349 16.54 2.61 12.04
CA GLN A 349 17.17 1.29 12.12
C GLN A 349 16.65 0.51 13.31
N SER A 350 16.04 -0.64 13.07
CA SER A 350 15.51 -1.54 14.09
C SER A 350 15.85 -2.98 13.76
N VAL A 351 16.24 -3.75 14.79
CA VAL A 351 16.47 -5.21 14.67
C VAL A 351 15.20 -6.00 14.32
N HIS A 352 14.05 -5.34 14.39
CA HIS A 352 12.74 -5.91 14.04
C HIS A 352 12.41 -5.79 12.55
N ILE A 353 13.16 -4.94 11.82
CA ILE A 353 12.98 -4.65 10.39
C ILE A 353 13.89 -5.56 9.58
N LEU A 354 13.36 -6.14 8.53
CA LEU A 354 14.18 -6.71 7.46
C LEU A 354 14.44 -5.60 6.43
N PRO A 355 15.70 -5.26 6.14
CA PRO A 355 16.00 -4.23 5.15
C PRO A 355 15.38 -4.55 3.79
N ASN A 356 14.64 -3.62 3.20
CA ASN A 356 13.89 -3.82 1.95
C ASN A 356 14.78 -4.31 0.79
N TYR A 357 16.05 -3.84 0.72
CA TYR A 357 17.01 -4.29 -0.31
C TYR A 357 17.44 -5.76 -0.17
N GLN A 358 17.08 -6.43 0.94
CA GLN A 358 17.37 -7.85 1.16
C GLN A 358 16.22 -8.77 0.69
N ILE A 359 15.09 -8.20 0.27
CA ILE A 359 13.94 -8.96 -0.20
C ILE A 359 13.81 -8.72 -1.71
N PRO A 360 14.13 -9.70 -2.58
CA PRO A 360 13.85 -9.56 -4.00
C PRO A 360 12.38 -9.24 -4.22
N TYR A 361 12.11 -8.28 -5.10
CA TYR A 361 10.77 -7.85 -5.41
C TYR A 361 10.14 -8.80 -6.43
N LEU A 362 8.91 -9.26 -6.15
CA LEU A 362 8.04 -9.94 -7.10
C LEU A 362 6.83 -9.05 -7.37
N GLU A 363 6.47 -8.91 -8.62
CA GLU A 363 5.26 -8.18 -9.01
C GLU A 363 4.01 -8.93 -8.55
N GLU A 364 2.91 -8.20 -8.34
CA GLU A 364 1.61 -8.84 -8.15
C GLU A 364 1.24 -9.66 -9.41
N PRO A 365 0.67 -10.86 -9.27
CA PRO A 365 0.12 -11.57 -10.41
C PRO A 365 -0.93 -10.72 -11.13
N HIS A 366 -1.12 -10.98 -12.41
CA HIS A 366 -2.20 -10.36 -13.18
C HIS A 366 -3.54 -10.47 -12.43
N TYR A 367 -4.31 -9.40 -12.35
CA TYR A 367 -5.51 -9.27 -11.49
C TYR A 367 -6.50 -10.44 -11.60
N SER A 368 -6.61 -11.07 -12.79
CA SER A 368 -7.50 -12.21 -13.01
C SER A 368 -7.17 -13.47 -12.21
N TRP A 369 -5.94 -13.57 -11.65
CA TRP A 369 -5.58 -14.65 -10.74
C TRP A 369 -6.26 -14.50 -9.38
N THR A 370 -6.54 -13.28 -8.93
CA THR A 370 -7.22 -13.02 -7.67
C THR A 370 -8.55 -13.76 -7.60
N GLU A 371 -9.42 -13.50 -8.58
CA GLU A 371 -10.76 -14.13 -8.64
C GLU A 371 -10.66 -15.67 -8.78
N ALA A 372 -9.73 -16.15 -9.59
CA ALA A 372 -9.54 -17.59 -9.79
C ALA A 372 -9.09 -18.30 -8.50
N ILE A 373 -8.14 -17.71 -7.76
CA ILE A 373 -7.65 -18.25 -6.49
C ILE A 373 -8.78 -18.27 -5.45
N GLU A 374 -9.51 -17.16 -5.31
CA GLU A 374 -10.58 -17.04 -4.32
C GLU A 374 -11.71 -18.01 -4.60
N ASN A 375 -12.18 -18.09 -5.84
CA ASN A 375 -13.23 -19.03 -6.23
C ASN A 375 -12.82 -20.48 -5.98
N GLU A 376 -11.59 -20.89 -6.31
CA GLU A 376 -11.15 -22.27 -6.09
C GLU A 376 -10.94 -22.56 -4.60
N TRP A 377 -10.51 -21.57 -3.81
CA TRP A 377 -10.42 -21.70 -2.36
C TRP A 377 -11.80 -21.94 -1.73
N PHE A 378 -12.79 -21.11 -2.07
CA PHE A 378 -14.16 -21.28 -1.56
C PHE A 378 -14.78 -22.62 -1.98
N LYS A 379 -14.53 -23.08 -3.20
CA LYS A 379 -15.00 -24.38 -3.68
C LYS A 379 -14.36 -25.54 -2.94
N THR A 380 -13.11 -25.39 -2.49
CA THR A 380 -12.34 -26.48 -1.85
C THR A 380 -12.56 -26.52 -0.34
N PHE A 381 -12.77 -25.40 0.35
CA PHE A 381 -12.72 -25.29 1.81
C PHE A 381 -13.99 -24.77 2.47
N ASN A 382 -15.04 -24.42 1.74
CA ASN A 382 -16.35 -24.02 2.30
C ASN A 382 -17.38 -25.15 2.25
#